data_da3952cf3440d9d312d6d6549c7c8b0e
#
_entry.id   da3952cf3440d9d312d6d6549c7c8b0e
#
_cell.length_a   1.000
_cell.length_b   1.000
_cell.length_c   1.000
_cell.angle_alpha   90.00
_cell.angle_beta   90.00
_cell.angle_gamma   90.00
#
_symmetry.space_group_name_H-M   'P 1'
#
loop_
_entity.id
_entity.type
_entity.pdbx_description
1 polymer ?
#
loop_
_entity_poly.entity_id
_entity_poly.type
_entity_poly.pdbx_seq_one_letter_code
_entity_poly.pdbx_strand_id
1 'polypeptide(L)'
;MVMQEIERGNVAENPSDDEVREYAHALADQIEQSGFEPDYVIGISRGGWRPAIDICLLMKWKPFVTIDVKKAEYGRIVGENPHINRASIKGQSFLLVEDMFETGLTAKGAKRFLESLGAKDVKTACYFARDFAEVKPDFVLRDGVTHEVFFPWERFRK
;
A
#
# COMPACT_ATOMS: atom_id res chain seq x y z
N MET A 1 29.55 14.61 -21.78
CA MET A 1 29.31 13.62 -20.71
C MET A 1 28.33 14.13 -19.65
N VAL A 2 28.38 15.39 -19.28
CA VAL A 2 27.48 15.95 -18.24
C VAL A 2 26.03 16.14 -18.73
N MET A 3 25.78 16.32 -20.01
CA MET A 3 24.41 16.48 -20.55
C MET A 3 23.62 15.19 -20.73
N GLN A 4 24.27 14.02 -20.76
CA GLN A 4 23.55 12.72 -20.85
C GLN A 4 23.08 12.17 -19.51
N GLU A 5 23.58 12.65 -18.39
CA GLU A 5 23.13 12.22 -17.04
C GLU A 5 21.93 13.03 -16.56
N ILE A 6 21.74 14.25 -17.06
CA ILE A 6 20.59 15.10 -16.69
C ILE A 6 19.30 14.62 -17.35
N GLU A 7 19.36 13.99 -18.53
CA GLU A 7 18.16 13.47 -19.22
C GLU A 7 17.65 12.12 -18.68
N ARG A 8 18.44 11.36 -17.93
CA ARG A 8 18.00 10.08 -17.34
C ARG A 8 17.23 10.23 -16.03
N GLY A 9 17.19 11.41 -15.44
CA GLY A 9 16.59 11.64 -14.12
C GLY A 9 15.10 12.01 -14.11
N ASN A 10 14.47 12.22 -15.27
CA ASN A 10 13.13 12.82 -15.32
C ASN A 10 12.11 12.10 -16.21
N VAL A 11 12.33 10.87 -16.58
CA VAL A 11 11.32 10.11 -17.35
C VAL A 11 10.36 9.46 -16.36
N ALA A 12 9.13 9.94 -16.34
CA ALA A 12 8.05 9.33 -15.54
C ALA A 12 7.79 7.89 -16.01
N GLU A 13 7.60 6.98 -15.07
CA GLU A 13 7.20 5.61 -15.32
C GLU A 13 5.66 5.52 -15.41
N ASN A 14 5.17 4.87 -16.44
CA ASN A 14 3.74 4.67 -16.67
C ASN A 14 3.47 3.18 -16.87
N PRO A 15 3.37 2.40 -15.79
CA PRO A 15 3.13 0.97 -15.93
C PRO A 15 1.79 0.69 -16.61
N SER A 16 1.78 -0.32 -17.46
CA SER A 16 0.57 -0.84 -18.08
C SER A 16 -0.27 -1.67 -17.10
N ASP A 17 -1.52 -1.95 -17.45
CA ASP A 17 -2.38 -2.84 -16.66
C ASP A 17 -1.78 -4.26 -16.53
N ASP A 18 -1.08 -4.74 -17.56
CA ASP A 18 -0.41 -6.05 -17.52
C ASP A 18 0.79 -6.03 -16.55
N GLU A 19 1.59 -4.97 -16.58
CA GLU A 19 2.70 -4.80 -15.62
C GLU A 19 2.20 -4.71 -14.18
N VAL A 20 1.11 -3.98 -13.94
CA VAL A 20 0.48 -3.91 -12.61
C VAL A 20 -0.01 -5.28 -12.15
N ARG A 21 -0.54 -6.10 -13.06
CA ARG A 21 -0.92 -7.48 -12.74
C ARG A 21 0.29 -8.32 -12.31
N GLU A 22 1.41 -8.17 -13.00
CA GLU A 22 2.66 -8.83 -12.62
C GLU A 22 3.16 -8.35 -11.25
N TYR A 23 3.04 -7.05 -10.95
CA TYR A 23 3.37 -6.51 -9.63
C TYR A 23 2.50 -7.13 -8.54
N ALA A 24 1.20 -7.28 -8.78
CA ALA A 24 0.30 -7.88 -7.80
C ALA A 24 0.69 -9.34 -7.50
N HIS A 25 1.00 -10.13 -8.53
CA HIS A 25 1.49 -11.50 -8.35
C HIS A 25 2.80 -11.55 -7.57
N ALA A 26 3.78 -10.74 -7.95
CA ALA A 26 5.08 -10.71 -7.29
C ALA A 26 4.98 -10.30 -5.81
N LEU A 27 4.11 -9.32 -5.50
CA LEU A 27 3.90 -8.87 -4.13
C LEU A 27 3.15 -9.92 -3.30
N ALA A 28 2.13 -10.57 -3.86
CA ALA A 28 1.42 -11.67 -3.21
C ALA A 28 2.37 -12.84 -2.90
N ASP A 29 3.22 -13.22 -3.85
CA ASP A 29 4.23 -14.25 -3.66
C ASP A 29 5.21 -13.89 -2.52
N GLN A 30 5.66 -12.65 -2.48
CA GLN A 30 6.55 -12.17 -1.42
C GLN A 30 5.89 -12.29 -0.03
N ILE A 31 4.61 -11.92 0.08
CA ILE A 31 3.84 -12.01 1.32
C ILE A 31 3.66 -13.48 1.73
N GLU A 32 3.27 -14.34 0.80
CA GLU A 32 3.08 -15.78 1.07
C GLU A 32 4.38 -16.45 1.52
N GLN A 33 5.50 -16.15 0.86
CA GLN A 33 6.82 -16.69 1.21
C GLN A 33 7.30 -16.25 2.60
N SER A 34 6.82 -15.11 3.10
CA SER A 34 7.13 -14.64 4.45
C SER A 34 6.43 -15.45 5.55
N GLY A 35 5.41 -16.22 5.20
CA GLY A 35 4.54 -16.91 6.15
C GLY A 35 3.51 -16.02 6.84
N PHE A 36 3.40 -14.74 6.45
CA PHE A 36 2.38 -13.84 6.99
C PHE A 36 1.00 -14.15 6.38
N GLU A 37 0.05 -14.49 7.24
CA GLU A 37 -1.34 -14.75 6.86
C GLU A 37 -2.27 -13.70 7.47
N PRO A 38 -2.64 -12.65 6.72
CA PRO A 38 -3.60 -11.68 7.21
C PRO A 38 -5.01 -12.26 7.26
N ASP A 39 -5.79 -11.86 8.24
CA ASP A 39 -7.23 -12.13 8.28
C ASP A 39 -7.98 -11.18 7.35
N TYR A 40 -7.47 -9.96 7.17
CA TYR A 40 -8.05 -8.91 6.32
C TYR A 40 -6.99 -8.22 5.49
N VAL A 41 -7.35 -7.87 4.26
CA VAL A 41 -6.58 -6.95 3.40
C VAL A 41 -7.27 -5.61 3.38
N ILE A 42 -6.54 -4.56 3.70
CA ILE A 42 -7.03 -3.19 3.76
C ILE A 42 -6.36 -2.33 2.70
N GLY A 43 -7.16 -1.79 1.78
CA GLY A 43 -6.69 -0.78 0.83
C GLY A 43 -6.77 0.62 1.45
N ILE A 44 -5.64 1.29 1.52
CA ILE A 44 -5.62 2.70 1.95
C ILE A 44 -6.10 3.58 0.81
N SER A 45 -7.12 4.38 1.07
CA SER A 45 -7.76 5.23 0.06
C SER A 45 -6.79 6.30 -0.48
N ARG A 46 -6.75 6.47 -1.77
CA ARG A 46 -7.46 5.73 -2.82
C ARG A 46 -6.53 4.83 -3.60
N GLY A 47 -5.24 5.18 -3.66
CA GLY A 47 -4.23 4.47 -4.45
C GLY A 47 -4.10 2.98 -4.11
N GLY A 48 -4.32 2.63 -2.85
CA GLY A 48 -4.24 1.26 -2.38
C GLY A 48 -5.42 0.36 -2.73
N TRP A 49 -6.52 0.88 -3.28
CA TRP A 49 -7.70 0.07 -3.59
C TRP A 49 -7.42 -1.02 -4.62
N ARG A 50 -6.86 -0.65 -5.76
CA ARG A 50 -6.59 -1.60 -6.83
C ARG A 50 -5.55 -2.65 -6.40
N PRO A 51 -4.39 -2.28 -5.87
CA PRO A 51 -3.43 -3.26 -5.34
C PRO A 51 -4.03 -4.19 -4.29
N ALA A 52 -4.82 -3.66 -3.36
CA ALA A 52 -5.41 -4.45 -2.29
C ALA A 52 -6.43 -5.46 -2.80
N ILE A 53 -7.29 -5.07 -3.76
CA ILE A 53 -8.25 -5.99 -4.39
C ILE A 53 -7.50 -7.12 -5.11
N ASP A 54 -6.52 -6.79 -5.92
CA ASP A 54 -5.75 -7.79 -6.67
C ASP A 54 -5.05 -8.77 -5.71
N ILE A 55 -4.43 -8.26 -4.64
CA ILE A 55 -3.78 -9.10 -3.62
C ILE A 55 -4.79 -9.98 -2.87
N CYS A 56 -5.94 -9.44 -2.46
CA CYS A 56 -6.93 -10.25 -1.73
C CYS A 56 -7.48 -11.40 -2.58
N LEU A 57 -7.64 -11.19 -3.88
CA LEU A 57 -8.05 -12.25 -4.81
C LEU A 57 -6.97 -13.32 -4.97
N LEU A 58 -5.71 -12.91 -5.05
CA LEU A 58 -4.55 -13.81 -5.17
C LEU A 58 -4.30 -14.60 -3.87
N MET A 59 -4.56 -13.98 -2.71
CA MET A 59 -4.39 -14.60 -1.39
C MET A 59 -5.64 -15.34 -0.91
N LYS A 60 -6.22 -16.19 -1.75
CA LYS A 60 -7.37 -17.06 -1.40
C LYS A 60 -8.61 -16.30 -0.92
N TRP A 61 -8.92 -15.19 -1.60
CA TRP A 61 -10.14 -14.41 -1.32
C TRP A 61 -10.23 -13.91 0.13
N LYS A 62 -9.16 -13.34 0.65
CA LYS A 62 -9.19 -12.68 1.95
C LYS A 62 -10.23 -11.55 1.96
N PRO A 63 -10.92 -11.32 3.08
CA PRO A 63 -11.82 -10.18 3.19
C PRO A 63 -11.12 -8.86 2.90
N PHE A 64 -11.75 -8.04 2.06
CA PHE A 64 -11.24 -6.72 1.65
C PHE A 64 -12.00 -5.61 2.35
N VAL A 65 -11.27 -4.65 2.87
CA VAL A 65 -11.80 -3.44 3.52
C VAL A 65 -11.01 -2.22 3.04
N THR A 66 -11.63 -1.06 3.05
CA THR A 66 -10.94 0.21 2.77
C THR A 66 -10.84 1.08 4.01
N ILE A 67 -9.76 1.82 4.13
CA ILE A 67 -9.57 2.86 5.14
C ILE A 67 -9.29 4.18 4.42
N ASP A 68 -10.02 5.22 4.78
CA ASP A 68 -9.73 6.57 4.36
C ASP A 68 -8.86 7.27 5.42
N VAL A 69 -7.69 7.77 5.01
CA VAL A 69 -6.77 8.48 5.88
C VAL A 69 -6.61 9.91 5.37
N LYS A 70 -7.10 10.87 6.13
CA LYS A 70 -6.90 12.29 5.78
C LYS A 70 -5.50 12.73 6.16
N LYS A 71 -4.77 13.26 5.18
CA LYS A 71 -3.41 13.79 5.35
C LYS A 71 -3.29 14.92 6.39
N ALA A 72 -4.39 15.59 6.75
CA ALA A 72 -4.37 16.87 7.41
C ALA A 72 -3.98 16.87 8.90
N GLU A 73 -4.00 15.75 9.59
CA GLU A 73 -3.75 15.71 11.03
C GLU A 73 -2.99 14.47 11.49
N TYR A 74 -1.69 14.39 11.17
CA TYR A 74 -0.73 13.45 11.80
C TYR A 74 -1.22 12.01 12.06
N GLY A 75 -1.77 11.37 11.02
CA GLY A 75 -2.12 9.96 11.09
C GLY A 75 -3.44 9.66 11.79
N ARG A 76 -4.37 10.61 11.87
CA ARG A 76 -5.75 10.31 12.23
C ARG A 76 -6.44 9.61 11.05
N ILE A 77 -6.88 8.39 11.30
CA ILE A 77 -7.87 7.75 10.45
C ILE A 77 -9.17 8.48 10.68
N VAL A 78 -9.62 9.21 9.68
CA VAL A 78 -10.91 9.87 9.68
C VAL A 78 -11.78 9.17 8.66
N GLY A 79 -12.54 8.24 9.11
CA GLY A 79 -13.53 7.51 8.35
C GLY A 79 -14.05 6.39 9.21
N GLU A 80 -15.26 6.52 9.71
CA GLU A 80 -15.96 5.38 10.24
C GLU A 80 -16.24 4.43 9.08
N ASN A 81 -15.40 3.43 8.92
CA ASN A 81 -15.80 2.29 8.10
C ASN A 81 -16.75 1.45 8.97
N PRO A 82 -18.06 1.39 8.65
CA PRO A 82 -19.03 0.65 9.43
C PRO A 82 -18.72 -0.84 9.52
N HIS A 83 -17.82 -1.34 8.67
CA HIS A 83 -17.38 -2.73 8.67
C HIS A 83 -16.15 -2.98 9.54
N ILE A 84 -15.48 -1.94 10.04
CA ILE A 84 -14.37 -2.06 10.97
C ILE A 84 -14.80 -1.48 12.33
N ASN A 85 -15.31 -2.32 13.18
CA ASN A 85 -15.56 -1.99 14.58
C ASN A 85 -14.49 -2.62 15.48
N ARG A 86 -14.41 -2.18 16.73
CA ARG A 86 -13.45 -2.71 17.71
C ARG A 86 -13.49 -4.23 17.84
N ALA A 87 -14.68 -4.83 17.78
CA ALA A 87 -14.84 -6.28 17.92
C ALA A 87 -14.26 -7.04 16.72
N SER A 88 -14.30 -6.43 15.54
CA SER A 88 -13.73 -7.01 14.31
C SER A 88 -12.21 -6.89 14.22
N ILE A 89 -11.58 -5.98 14.98
CA ILE A 89 -10.15 -5.71 14.90
C ILE A 89 -9.36 -6.50 15.94
N LYS A 90 -9.91 -6.63 17.14
CA LYS A 90 -9.20 -7.26 18.24
C LYS A 90 -8.79 -8.71 17.94
N GLY A 91 -7.48 -8.96 18.03
CA GLY A 91 -6.90 -10.28 17.82
C GLY A 91 -6.76 -10.71 16.36
N GLN A 92 -7.14 -9.84 15.41
CA GLN A 92 -7.01 -10.10 13.98
C GLN A 92 -5.71 -9.54 13.41
N SER A 93 -5.24 -10.13 12.31
CA SER A 93 -4.07 -9.69 11.56
C SER A 93 -4.47 -8.98 10.27
N PHE A 94 -3.78 -7.89 9.95
CA PHE A 94 -4.13 -7.02 8.83
C PHE A 94 -2.94 -6.78 7.90
N LEU A 95 -3.22 -6.79 6.60
CA LEU A 95 -2.31 -6.28 5.58
C LEU A 95 -2.83 -4.94 5.08
N LEU A 96 -2.09 -3.87 5.34
CA LEU A 96 -2.34 -2.54 4.80
C LEU A 96 -1.64 -2.37 3.46
N VAL A 97 -2.37 -2.01 2.42
CA VAL A 97 -1.84 -1.92 1.05
C VAL A 97 -2.00 -0.50 0.50
N GLU A 98 -0.91 0.03 -0.04
CA GLU A 98 -0.86 1.22 -0.90
C GLU A 98 -0.23 0.86 -2.25
N ASP A 99 -0.39 1.73 -3.24
CA ASP A 99 0.32 1.62 -4.51
C ASP A 99 1.78 2.04 -4.36
N MET A 100 2.00 3.17 -3.71
CA MET A 100 3.32 3.74 -3.49
C MET A 100 3.44 4.40 -2.11
N PHE A 101 4.54 4.15 -1.41
CA PHE A 101 4.90 4.92 -0.23
C PHE A 101 5.67 6.16 -0.65
N GLU A 102 5.05 7.32 -0.51
CA GLU A 102 5.75 8.61 -0.61
C GLU A 102 6.59 8.81 0.67
N THR A 103 5.96 9.18 1.77
CA THR A 103 6.62 9.27 3.09
C THR A 103 6.42 8.01 3.94
N GLY A 104 5.36 7.26 3.70
CA GLY A 104 4.92 6.13 4.51
C GLY A 104 4.15 6.52 5.77
N LEU A 105 3.95 7.81 6.03
CA LEU A 105 3.29 8.29 7.25
C LEU A 105 1.81 7.93 7.31
N THR A 106 1.12 7.88 6.17
CA THR A 106 -0.27 7.44 6.07
C THR A 106 -0.43 6.00 6.55
N ALA A 107 0.37 5.10 6.03
CA ALA A 107 0.36 3.69 6.43
C ALA A 107 0.77 3.50 7.91
N LYS A 108 1.74 4.28 8.39
CA LYS A 108 2.13 4.29 9.80
C LYS A 108 0.98 4.70 10.71
N GLY A 109 0.23 5.73 10.33
CA GLY A 109 -0.95 6.18 11.09
C GLY A 109 -2.05 5.11 11.12
N ALA A 110 -2.34 4.49 9.97
CA ALA A 110 -3.30 3.40 9.86
C ALA A 110 -2.91 2.20 10.72
N LYS A 111 -1.63 1.81 10.68
CA LYS A 111 -1.09 0.72 11.50
C LYS A 111 -1.27 1.00 12.99
N ARG A 112 -0.85 2.16 13.46
CA ARG A 112 -1.00 2.55 14.88
C ARG A 112 -2.46 2.55 15.34
N PHE A 113 -3.36 2.98 14.49
CA PHE A 113 -4.78 2.96 14.81
C PHE A 113 -5.29 1.53 15.01
N LEU A 114 -5.01 0.62 14.10
CA LEU A 114 -5.41 -0.80 14.23
C LEU A 114 -4.79 -1.45 15.47
N GLU A 115 -3.52 -1.19 15.72
CA GLU A 115 -2.81 -1.66 16.92
C GLU A 115 -3.47 -1.14 18.21
N SER A 116 -3.89 0.14 18.23
CA SER A 116 -4.58 0.75 19.37
C SER A 116 -5.94 0.11 19.64
N LEU A 117 -6.57 -0.52 18.65
CA LEU A 117 -7.82 -1.25 18.77
C LEU A 117 -7.62 -2.75 19.06
N GLY A 118 -6.38 -3.17 19.26
CA GLY A 118 -6.04 -4.54 19.65
C GLY A 118 -5.81 -5.50 18.51
N ALA A 119 -5.43 -5.01 17.31
CA ALA A 119 -4.95 -5.87 16.23
C ALA A 119 -3.79 -6.74 16.71
N LYS A 120 -3.76 -7.99 16.29
CA LYS A 120 -2.72 -8.95 16.66
C LYS A 120 -1.41 -8.67 15.93
N ASP A 121 -1.49 -8.43 14.64
CA ASP A 121 -0.36 -8.08 13.77
C ASP A 121 -0.84 -7.20 12.62
N VAL A 122 -0.03 -6.21 12.26
CA VAL A 122 -0.31 -5.31 11.14
C VAL A 122 0.93 -5.14 10.31
N LYS A 123 0.89 -5.62 9.07
CA LYS A 123 1.95 -5.47 8.08
C LYS A 123 1.52 -4.50 6.99
N THR A 124 2.48 -3.88 6.35
CA THR A 124 2.29 -2.92 5.26
C THR A 124 2.90 -3.43 3.97
N ALA A 125 2.25 -3.16 2.86
CA ALA A 125 2.70 -3.55 1.53
C ALA A 125 2.46 -2.45 0.51
N CYS A 126 3.36 -2.29 -0.45
CA CYS A 126 3.16 -1.44 -1.62
C CYS A 126 3.99 -1.95 -2.80
N TYR A 127 3.67 -1.48 -4.00
CA TYR A 127 4.49 -1.80 -5.16
C TYR A 127 5.84 -1.09 -5.11
N PHE A 128 5.83 0.21 -4.82
CA PHE A 128 7.04 1.04 -4.81
C PHE A 128 7.12 1.91 -3.55
N ALA A 129 8.35 2.23 -3.15
CA ALA A 129 8.61 3.20 -2.10
C ALA A 129 9.64 4.21 -2.56
N ARG A 130 9.43 5.48 -2.21
CA ARG A 130 10.37 6.57 -2.52
C ARG A 130 11.69 6.39 -1.77
N ASP A 131 12.76 6.91 -2.33
CA ASP A 131 14.08 6.97 -1.68
C ASP A 131 14.04 7.80 -0.39
N PHE A 132 13.18 8.83 -0.36
CA PHE A 132 12.98 9.69 0.82
C PHE A 132 11.88 9.20 1.79
N ALA A 133 11.32 8.00 1.58
CA ALA A 133 10.29 7.47 2.49
C ALA A 133 10.85 7.32 3.90
N GLU A 134 10.23 8.02 4.85
CA GLU A 134 10.61 8.00 6.28
C GLU A 134 10.24 6.69 6.95
N VAL A 135 9.17 6.06 6.46
CA VAL A 135 8.69 4.77 6.95
C VAL A 135 8.78 3.77 5.82
N LYS A 136 9.45 2.66 6.09
CA LYS A 136 9.59 1.58 5.11
C LYS A 136 8.44 0.58 5.23
N PRO A 137 7.89 0.11 4.10
CA PRO A 137 6.89 -0.97 4.12
C PRO A 137 7.53 -2.30 4.54
N ASP A 138 6.70 -3.20 5.09
CA ASP A 138 7.14 -4.57 5.39
C ASP A 138 7.37 -5.37 4.10
N PHE A 139 6.56 -5.12 3.08
CA PHE A 139 6.67 -5.76 1.76
C PHE A 139 6.68 -4.70 0.66
N VAL A 140 7.65 -4.78 -0.23
CA VAL A 140 7.79 -3.85 -1.35
C VAL A 140 8.50 -4.51 -2.52
N LEU A 141 8.08 -4.21 -3.73
CA LEU A 141 8.74 -4.72 -4.93
C LEU A 141 9.97 -3.89 -5.29
N ARG A 142 9.86 -2.57 -5.18
CA ARG A 142 10.95 -1.65 -5.53
C ARG A 142 11.04 -0.52 -4.52
N ASP A 143 12.13 -0.51 -3.76
CA ASP A 143 12.47 0.56 -2.83
C ASP A 143 13.45 1.55 -3.50
N GLY A 144 13.51 2.76 -3.00
CA GLY A 144 14.45 3.78 -3.46
C GLY A 144 14.07 4.43 -4.80
N VAL A 145 12.79 4.48 -5.13
CA VAL A 145 12.31 5.08 -6.38
C VAL A 145 12.46 6.60 -6.35
N THR A 146 13.18 7.15 -7.33
CA THR A 146 13.49 8.60 -7.42
C THR A 146 12.67 9.34 -8.46
N HIS A 147 12.07 8.63 -9.42
CA HIS A 147 11.29 9.21 -10.52
C HIS A 147 9.78 9.14 -10.25
N GLU A 148 9.01 9.92 -10.99
CA GLU A 148 7.55 9.89 -10.90
C GLU A 148 7.00 8.58 -11.48
N VAL A 149 5.97 8.03 -10.83
CA VAL A 149 5.23 6.86 -11.30
C VAL A 149 3.76 7.20 -11.38
N PHE A 150 3.16 6.96 -12.54
CA PHE A 150 1.74 7.18 -12.78
C PHE A 150 1.06 5.85 -13.08
N PHE A 151 0.39 5.30 -12.11
CA PHE A 151 -0.35 4.05 -12.26
C PHE A 151 -1.59 4.22 -13.15
N PRO A 152 -2.12 3.14 -13.75
CA PRO A 152 -3.26 3.21 -14.65
C PRO A 152 -4.50 3.92 -14.09
N TRP A 153 -4.78 3.76 -12.81
CA TRP A 153 -5.93 4.41 -12.14
C TRP A 153 -5.74 5.91 -11.91
N GLU A 154 -4.55 6.44 -12.08
CA GLU A 154 -4.29 7.88 -11.99
C GLU A 154 -4.62 8.64 -13.28
N ARG A 155 -4.83 7.93 -14.38
CA ARG A 155 -5.17 8.52 -15.69
C ARG A 155 -6.50 9.28 -15.69
N PHE A 156 -7.33 9.06 -14.69
CA PHE A 156 -8.58 9.79 -14.50
C PHE A 156 -8.42 11.09 -13.72
N ARG A 157 -7.23 11.38 -13.22
CA ARG A 157 -6.92 12.69 -12.64
C ARG A 157 -6.72 13.69 -13.76
N LYS A 158 -7.58 14.72 -13.85
CA LYS A 158 -7.40 15.88 -14.71
C LYS A 158 -6.68 16.99 -13.95
#